data_23a032f4cc6861c4505c776b462c73c4
#
_entry.id   23a032f4cc6861c4505c776b462c73c4
#
_cell.length_a   1.000
_cell.length_b   1.000
_cell.length_c   1.000
_cell.angle_alpha   90.00
_cell.angle_beta   90.00
_cell.angle_gamma   90.00
#
_symmetry.space_group_name_H-M   'P 1'
#
loop_
_entity.id
_entity.type
_entity.pdbx_description
1 polymer ?
#
loop_
_entity_poly.entity_id
_entity_poly.type
_entity_poly.pdbx_seq_one_letter_code
_entity_poly.pdbx_strand_id
1 'polypeptide(L)'
;MVFGFYDNLTSRQQSIYRQSDEIKYLRLAETSHLTALANELVETLPTENKKAVEKICQTIVDTINNQFNAPPLKLQVLAVRPSADWGELHGLYLPEDDGELAKIQVWMRTAKNKKIVAFKSFLRTVLHELCHHLDYEHFGFPETFHTEGFYSRESSLFKQIYIPKENTGD
;
A
#
# COMPACT_ATOMS: atom_id res chain seq x y z
N MET A 1 -19.96 -3.21 7.59
CA MET A 1 -20.48 -1.81 7.51
C MET A 1 -20.13 -1.25 6.15
N VAL A 2 -21.05 -0.56 5.51
CA VAL A 2 -20.76 0.15 4.25
C VAL A 2 -20.56 1.64 4.51
N PHE A 3 -19.65 2.27 3.75
CA PHE A 3 -19.42 3.71 3.87
C PHE A 3 -20.51 4.52 3.16
N GLY A 4 -20.69 5.78 3.58
CA GLY A 4 -21.80 6.64 3.13
C GLY A 4 -21.90 6.88 1.62
N PHE A 5 -20.79 6.72 0.88
CA PHE A 5 -20.82 6.84 -0.59
C PHE A 5 -21.43 5.62 -1.29
N TYR A 6 -21.65 4.51 -0.58
CA TYR A 6 -22.20 3.27 -1.15
C TYR A 6 -23.54 3.48 -1.87
N ASP A 7 -24.41 4.27 -1.28
CA ASP A 7 -25.73 4.53 -1.84
C ASP A 7 -25.71 5.32 -3.17
N ASN A 8 -24.59 5.98 -3.46
CA ASN A 8 -24.38 6.71 -4.71
C ASN A 8 -23.81 5.84 -5.84
N LEU A 9 -23.45 4.59 -5.53
CA LEU A 9 -22.93 3.65 -6.51
C LEU A 9 -24.05 3.02 -7.33
N THR A 10 -23.74 2.66 -8.59
CA THR A 10 -24.64 1.82 -9.41
C THR A 10 -24.80 0.45 -8.78
N SER A 11 -25.85 -0.28 -9.16
CA SER A 11 -26.08 -1.66 -8.67
C SER A 11 -24.89 -2.59 -8.95
N ARG A 12 -24.24 -2.42 -10.12
CA ARG A 12 -23.03 -3.17 -10.48
C ARG A 12 -21.86 -2.82 -9.54
N GLN A 13 -21.64 -1.55 -9.30
CA GLN A 13 -20.59 -1.07 -8.39
C GLN A 13 -20.85 -1.52 -6.95
N GLN A 14 -22.10 -1.48 -6.50
CA GLN A 14 -22.47 -1.99 -5.18
C GLN A 14 -22.17 -3.48 -5.02
N SER A 15 -22.39 -4.27 -6.07
CA SER A 15 -22.01 -5.69 -6.06
C SER A 15 -20.51 -5.91 -5.91
N ILE A 16 -19.71 -5.15 -6.67
CA ILE A 16 -18.24 -5.19 -6.56
C ILE A 16 -17.79 -4.76 -5.16
N TYR A 17 -18.37 -3.68 -4.64
CA TYR A 17 -18.11 -3.17 -3.29
C TYR A 17 -18.33 -4.26 -2.24
N ARG A 18 -19.49 -4.94 -2.27
CA ARG A 18 -19.81 -6.00 -1.31
C ARG A 18 -18.83 -7.18 -1.40
N GLN A 19 -18.46 -7.60 -2.60
CA GLN A 19 -17.47 -8.67 -2.79
C GLN A 19 -16.12 -8.28 -2.19
N SER A 20 -15.67 -7.06 -2.43
CA SER A 20 -14.42 -6.54 -1.84
C SER A 20 -14.51 -6.45 -0.32
N ASP A 21 -15.66 -6.00 0.20
CA ASP A 21 -15.86 -5.80 1.64
C ASP A 21 -15.85 -7.10 2.45
N GLU A 22 -16.26 -8.21 1.85
CA GLU A 22 -16.26 -9.53 2.50
C GLU A 22 -14.85 -10.10 2.72
N ILE A 23 -13.88 -9.69 1.90
CA ILE A 23 -12.51 -10.19 1.98
C ILE A 23 -11.72 -9.33 2.98
N LYS A 24 -11.50 -9.86 4.18
CA LYS A 24 -10.90 -9.12 5.30
C LYS A 24 -9.40 -9.36 5.49
N TYR A 25 -8.83 -10.36 4.82
CA TYR A 25 -7.48 -10.82 5.11
C TYR A 25 -6.75 -11.26 3.84
N LEU A 26 -5.44 -10.93 3.78
CA LEU A 26 -4.49 -11.44 2.79
C LEU A 26 -3.39 -12.21 3.50
N ARG A 27 -3.38 -13.52 3.35
CA ARG A 27 -2.40 -14.39 4.01
C ARG A 27 -1.11 -14.47 3.20
N LEU A 28 0.00 -14.05 3.82
CA LEU A 28 1.33 -14.24 3.26
C LEU A 28 1.86 -15.64 3.59
N ALA A 29 2.36 -16.34 2.59
CA ALA A 29 2.92 -17.68 2.76
C ALA A 29 4.29 -17.62 3.44
N GLU A 30 5.07 -16.57 3.17
CA GLU A 30 6.40 -16.34 3.70
C GLU A 30 6.56 -14.88 4.14
N THR A 31 6.99 -14.67 5.37
CA THR A 31 7.09 -13.32 5.97
C THR A 31 8.49 -12.93 6.45
N SER A 32 9.42 -13.88 6.65
CA SER A 32 10.72 -13.58 7.25
C SER A 32 11.55 -12.59 6.42
N HIS A 33 11.56 -12.75 5.10
CA HIS A 33 12.24 -11.80 4.20
C HIS A 33 11.58 -10.42 4.22
N LEU A 34 10.26 -10.38 4.23
CA LEU A 34 9.48 -9.14 4.30
C LEU A 34 9.71 -8.41 5.64
N THR A 35 9.78 -9.13 6.74
CA THR A 35 10.08 -8.56 8.05
C THR A 35 11.49 -7.96 8.08
N ALA A 36 12.47 -8.63 7.50
CA ALA A 36 13.83 -8.10 7.36
C ALA A 36 13.85 -6.81 6.53
N LEU A 37 13.15 -6.77 5.41
CA LEU A 37 13.01 -5.56 4.57
C LEU A 37 12.31 -4.41 5.30
N ALA A 38 11.25 -4.69 6.07
CA ALA A 38 10.58 -3.68 6.88
C ALA A 38 11.51 -3.09 7.93
N ASN A 39 12.30 -3.91 8.61
CA ASN A 39 13.32 -3.45 9.57
C ASN A 39 14.42 -2.62 8.88
N GLU A 40 14.85 -3.01 7.70
CA GLU A 40 15.80 -2.22 6.90
C GLU A 40 15.21 -0.86 6.51
N LEU A 41 13.91 -0.80 6.17
CA LEU A 41 13.21 0.44 5.86
C LEU A 41 13.13 1.39 7.08
N VAL A 42 12.94 0.86 8.28
CA VAL A 42 13.00 1.65 9.53
C VAL A 42 14.30 2.45 9.63
N GLU A 43 15.44 1.81 9.33
CA GLU A 43 16.75 2.41 9.40
C GLU A 43 17.06 3.32 8.20
N THR A 44 16.54 2.99 7.03
CA THR A 44 16.89 3.66 5.77
C THR A 44 16.04 4.90 5.50
N LEU A 45 14.76 4.89 5.85
CA LEU A 45 13.84 6.01 5.58
C LEU A 45 14.35 7.34 6.17
N PRO A 46 14.84 7.40 7.44
CA PRO A 46 15.37 8.63 8.01
C PRO A 46 16.62 9.18 7.32
N THR A 47 17.35 8.36 6.58
CA THR A 47 18.56 8.82 5.85
C THR A 47 18.21 9.66 4.62
N GLU A 48 16.95 9.64 4.17
CA GLU A 48 16.47 10.30 2.96
C GLU A 48 17.18 9.85 1.68
N ASN A 49 17.86 8.72 1.70
CA ASN A 49 18.42 8.12 0.50
C ASN A 49 17.29 7.53 -0.35
N LYS A 50 16.78 8.35 -1.25
CA LYS A 50 15.62 8.01 -2.09
C LYS A 50 15.80 6.70 -2.86
N LYS A 51 16.97 6.47 -3.44
CA LYS A 51 17.25 5.24 -4.20
C LYS A 51 17.26 4.00 -3.31
N ALA A 52 17.81 4.10 -2.11
CA ALA A 52 17.82 2.99 -1.15
C ALA A 52 16.41 2.69 -0.67
N VAL A 53 15.63 3.70 -0.30
CA VAL A 53 14.22 3.54 0.10
C VAL A 53 13.40 2.92 -1.03
N GLU A 54 13.55 3.41 -2.25
CA GLU A 54 12.85 2.89 -3.44
C GLU A 54 13.16 1.41 -3.69
N LYS A 55 14.43 1.03 -3.60
CA LYS A 55 14.86 -0.36 -3.78
C LYS A 55 14.24 -1.30 -2.75
N ILE A 56 14.24 -0.91 -1.47
CA ILE A 56 13.62 -1.72 -0.40
C ILE A 56 12.12 -1.86 -0.65
N CYS A 57 11.43 -0.77 -0.93
CA CYS A 57 9.99 -0.78 -1.18
C CYS A 57 9.63 -1.57 -2.45
N GLN A 58 10.42 -1.45 -3.52
CA GLN A 58 10.23 -2.26 -4.74
C GLN A 58 10.35 -3.75 -4.42
N THR A 59 11.34 -4.14 -3.63
CA THR A 59 11.53 -5.54 -3.22
C THR A 59 10.37 -6.03 -2.36
N ILE A 60 9.84 -5.20 -1.46
CA ILE A 60 8.64 -5.54 -0.66
C ILE A 60 7.44 -5.82 -1.58
N VAL A 61 7.13 -4.92 -2.50
CA VAL A 61 5.97 -5.11 -3.39
C VAL A 61 6.15 -6.29 -4.35
N ASP A 62 7.35 -6.49 -4.87
CA ASP A 62 7.65 -7.64 -5.74
C ASP A 62 7.48 -8.97 -4.99
N THR A 63 7.97 -9.04 -3.77
CA THR A 63 7.87 -10.23 -2.92
C THR A 63 6.41 -10.58 -2.61
N ILE A 64 5.60 -9.58 -2.28
CA ILE A 64 4.16 -9.79 -2.04
C ILE A 64 3.44 -10.17 -3.33
N ASN A 65 3.66 -9.44 -4.42
CA ASN A 65 3.04 -9.75 -5.72
C ASN A 65 3.32 -11.19 -6.17
N ASN A 66 4.55 -11.66 -5.99
CA ASN A 66 4.92 -13.03 -6.36
C ASN A 66 4.13 -14.07 -5.55
N GLN A 67 3.86 -13.81 -4.28
CA GLN A 67 3.05 -14.71 -3.43
C GLN A 67 1.59 -14.78 -3.87
N PHE A 68 1.05 -13.73 -4.48
CA PHE A 68 -0.32 -13.67 -4.99
C PHE A 68 -0.43 -13.91 -6.50
N ASN A 69 0.68 -14.25 -7.17
CA ASN A 69 0.75 -14.40 -8.64
C ASN A 69 0.23 -13.16 -9.39
N ALA A 70 0.39 -11.99 -8.81
CA ALA A 70 0.04 -10.74 -9.46
C ALA A 70 1.15 -10.28 -10.41
N PRO A 71 0.83 -9.60 -11.53
CA PRO A 71 1.82 -9.09 -12.45
C PRO A 71 2.71 -8.03 -11.80
N PRO A 72 3.95 -7.84 -12.28
CA PRO A 72 4.87 -6.87 -11.72
C PRO A 72 4.33 -5.45 -11.85
N LEU A 73 4.74 -4.60 -10.91
CA LEU A 73 4.50 -3.17 -10.93
C LEU A 73 5.78 -2.40 -10.62
N LYS A 74 5.81 -1.13 -10.98
CA LYS A 74 6.92 -0.23 -10.68
C LYS A 74 6.58 0.64 -9.48
N LEU A 75 7.44 0.65 -8.48
CA LEU A 75 7.32 1.57 -7.35
C LEU A 75 8.31 2.72 -7.52
N GLN A 76 7.84 3.94 -7.33
CA GLN A 76 8.62 5.16 -7.40
C GLN A 76 8.51 5.94 -6.10
N VAL A 77 9.65 6.28 -5.53
CA VAL A 77 9.75 7.15 -4.34
C VAL A 77 10.08 8.57 -4.77
N LEU A 78 9.29 9.52 -4.32
CA LEU A 78 9.42 10.94 -4.61
C LEU A 78 9.68 11.74 -3.33
N ALA A 79 10.04 13.02 -3.47
CA ALA A 79 10.52 13.80 -2.33
C ALA A 79 9.39 14.30 -1.42
N VAL A 80 8.52 15.14 -1.90
CA VAL A 80 7.51 15.86 -1.09
C VAL A 80 6.11 15.59 -1.61
N ARG A 81 5.18 15.25 -0.71
CA ARG A 81 3.77 15.02 -1.06
C ARG A 81 3.15 16.23 -1.72
N PRO A 82 2.46 16.07 -2.86
CA PRO A 82 1.67 17.14 -3.44
C PRO A 82 0.46 17.47 -2.55
N SER A 83 0.08 18.74 -2.54
CA SER A 83 -1.11 19.22 -1.84
C SER A 83 -1.82 20.31 -2.63
N ALA A 84 -3.10 20.44 -2.41
CA ALA A 84 -3.96 21.47 -2.97
C ALA A 84 -5.17 21.66 -2.05
N ASP A 85 -6.18 22.42 -2.51
CA ASP A 85 -7.41 22.64 -1.74
C ASP A 85 -8.15 21.36 -1.38
N TRP A 86 -7.96 20.28 -2.17
CA TRP A 86 -8.52 18.94 -1.89
C TRP A 86 -7.79 18.18 -0.79
N GLY A 87 -6.62 18.67 -0.32
CA GLY A 87 -5.82 18.03 0.73
C GLY A 87 -4.42 17.61 0.29
N GLU A 88 -3.86 16.61 0.95
CA GLU A 88 -2.52 16.06 0.73
C GLU A 88 -2.61 14.66 0.12
N LEU A 89 -1.86 14.40 -0.94
CA LEU A 89 -1.76 13.09 -1.56
C LEU A 89 -0.66 12.27 -0.90
N HIS A 90 -1.03 11.15 -0.26
CA HIS A 90 -0.11 10.29 0.49
C HIS A 90 0.57 9.24 -0.39
N GLY A 91 -0.19 8.64 -1.30
CA GLY A 91 0.26 7.66 -2.28
C GLY A 91 -0.64 7.70 -3.51
N LEU A 92 -0.22 7.03 -4.56
CA LEU A 92 -0.97 6.95 -5.81
C LEU A 92 -0.72 5.60 -6.48
N TYR A 93 -1.79 4.93 -6.88
CA TYR A 93 -1.75 3.76 -7.74
C TYR A 93 -2.24 4.10 -9.14
N LEU A 94 -1.46 3.75 -10.14
CA LEU A 94 -1.81 3.87 -11.55
C LEU A 94 -1.88 2.47 -12.16
N PRO A 95 -3.06 2.02 -12.64
CA PRO A 95 -3.19 0.73 -13.31
C PRO A 95 -2.30 0.61 -14.56
N GLU A 96 -2.08 -0.62 -15.01
CA GLU A 96 -1.48 -0.87 -16.33
C GLU A 96 -2.27 -0.14 -17.41
N ASP A 97 -1.55 0.52 -18.29
CA ASP A 97 -2.14 1.25 -19.42
C ASP A 97 -1.22 1.18 -20.63
N ASP A 98 -1.79 0.81 -21.78
CA ASP A 98 -1.14 0.78 -23.10
C ASP A 98 0.28 0.15 -23.11
N GLY A 99 0.43 -0.99 -22.42
CA GLY A 99 1.68 -1.74 -22.32
C GLY A 99 2.68 -1.22 -21.28
N GLU A 100 2.34 -0.15 -20.56
CA GLU A 100 3.12 0.30 -19.41
C GLU A 100 2.68 -0.45 -18.14
N LEU A 101 3.66 -0.87 -17.33
CA LEU A 101 3.38 -1.52 -16.05
C LEU A 101 2.57 -0.61 -15.13
N ALA A 102 1.73 -1.21 -14.31
CA ALA A 102 1.13 -0.51 -13.17
C ALA A 102 2.22 0.16 -12.31
N LYS A 103 1.88 1.26 -11.69
CA LYS A 103 2.83 2.07 -10.91
C LYS A 103 2.26 2.47 -9.56
N ILE A 104 3.11 2.41 -8.54
CA ILE A 104 2.87 3.02 -7.24
C ILE A 104 3.81 4.21 -7.08
N GLN A 105 3.30 5.35 -6.65
CA GLN A 105 4.08 6.51 -6.24
C GLN A 105 3.86 6.80 -4.78
N VAL A 106 4.94 7.02 -4.03
CA VAL A 106 4.93 7.41 -2.62
C VAL A 106 5.94 8.51 -2.38
N TRP A 107 5.73 9.32 -1.35
CA TRP A 107 6.55 10.49 -1.06
C TRP A 107 7.14 10.40 0.33
N MET A 108 8.41 10.79 0.47
CA MET A 108 9.13 10.68 1.74
C MET A 108 8.79 11.77 2.75
N ARG A 109 8.34 12.94 2.29
CA ARG A 109 8.07 14.11 3.14
C ARG A 109 6.64 14.57 3.07
N THR A 110 6.12 15.05 4.21
CA THR A 110 4.80 15.69 4.27
C THR A 110 4.78 17.01 3.48
N ALA A 111 3.61 17.40 2.98
CA ALA A 111 3.46 18.60 2.15
C ALA A 111 3.71 19.88 2.96
N LYS A 112 3.06 20.02 4.12
CA LYS A 112 3.03 21.27 4.88
C LYS A 112 4.36 21.56 5.59
N ASN A 113 4.84 20.60 6.36
CA ASN A 113 6.03 20.81 7.22
C ASN A 113 7.29 20.21 6.61
N LYS A 114 7.19 19.53 5.46
CA LYS A 114 8.30 18.83 4.79
C LYS A 114 9.12 17.95 5.74
N LYS A 115 8.43 17.32 6.69
CA LYS A 115 9.02 16.35 7.62
C LYS A 115 8.99 14.97 6.98
N ILE A 116 10.00 14.15 7.30
CA ILE A 116 10.02 12.75 6.92
C ILE A 116 8.74 12.08 7.45
N VAL A 117 8.05 11.38 6.56
CA VAL A 117 6.88 10.57 6.91
C VAL A 117 7.29 9.49 7.90
N ALA A 118 6.53 9.30 8.97
CA ALA A 118 6.80 8.25 9.94
C ALA A 118 6.77 6.87 9.25
N PHE A 119 7.68 5.99 9.67
CA PHE A 119 7.85 4.66 9.05
C PHE A 119 6.53 3.89 8.92
N LYS A 120 5.74 3.82 10.00
CA LYS A 120 4.47 3.08 9.96
C LYS A 120 3.50 3.64 8.92
N SER A 121 3.38 4.96 8.84
CA SER A 121 2.55 5.64 7.85
C SER A 121 3.07 5.41 6.43
N PHE A 122 4.38 5.45 6.25
CA PHE A 122 5.01 5.23 4.95
C PHE A 122 4.77 3.79 4.44
N LEU A 123 5.05 2.80 5.28
CA LEU A 123 4.82 1.40 4.91
C LEU A 123 3.33 1.11 4.66
N ARG A 124 2.43 1.65 5.51
CA ARG A 124 0.98 1.50 5.28
C ARG A 124 0.54 2.10 3.96
N THR A 125 1.10 3.24 3.57
CA THR A 125 0.82 3.85 2.26
C THR A 125 1.26 2.94 1.11
N VAL A 126 2.46 2.38 1.17
CA VAL A 126 2.95 1.41 0.18
C VAL A 126 1.99 0.22 0.07
N LEU A 127 1.60 -0.35 1.20
CA LEU A 127 0.70 -1.51 1.24
C LEU A 127 -0.73 -1.16 0.79
N HIS A 128 -1.20 0.05 1.08
CA HIS A 128 -2.49 0.57 0.63
C HIS A 128 -2.55 0.60 -0.90
N GLU A 129 -1.55 1.20 -1.53
CA GLU A 129 -1.49 1.27 -3.00
C GLU A 129 -1.31 -0.12 -3.63
N LEU A 130 -0.56 -1.01 -2.96
CA LEU A 130 -0.45 -2.41 -3.39
C LEU A 130 -1.81 -3.14 -3.31
N CYS A 131 -2.64 -2.85 -2.32
CA CYS A 131 -3.98 -3.43 -2.22
C CYS A 131 -4.87 -3.04 -3.42
N HIS A 132 -4.73 -1.83 -3.96
CA HIS A 132 -5.40 -1.47 -5.21
C HIS A 132 -4.94 -2.34 -6.37
N HIS A 133 -3.64 -2.60 -6.49
CA HIS A 133 -3.10 -3.50 -7.50
C HIS A 133 -3.64 -4.93 -7.36
N LEU A 134 -3.69 -5.46 -6.14
CA LEU A 134 -4.21 -6.78 -5.87
C LEU A 134 -5.73 -6.88 -6.11
N ASP A 135 -6.48 -5.82 -5.88
CA ASP A 135 -7.91 -5.78 -6.22
C ASP A 135 -8.13 -6.03 -7.70
N TYR A 136 -7.36 -5.37 -8.58
CA TYR A 136 -7.45 -5.57 -10.02
C TYR A 136 -6.84 -6.91 -10.47
N GLU A 137 -5.66 -7.24 -10.00
CA GLU A 137 -4.83 -8.27 -10.62
C GLU A 137 -4.89 -9.63 -9.92
N HIS A 138 -5.19 -9.68 -8.63
CA HIS A 138 -5.37 -10.92 -7.89
C HIS A 138 -6.83 -11.33 -7.78
N PHE A 139 -7.69 -10.40 -7.38
CA PHE A 139 -9.13 -10.64 -7.25
C PHE A 139 -9.89 -10.46 -8.57
N GLY A 140 -9.33 -9.76 -9.53
CA GLY A 140 -9.96 -9.48 -10.82
C GLY A 140 -11.16 -8.54 -10.72
N PHE A 141 -11.19 -7.67 -9.73
CA PHE A 141 -12.25 -6.67 -9.61
C PHE A 141 -12.15 -5.63 -10.74
N PRO A 142 -13.27 -5.27 -11.38
CA PRO A 142 -13.28 -4.22 -12.40
C PRO A 142 -12.98 -2.82 -11.87
N GLU A 143 -13.25 -2.59 -10.60
CA GLU A 143 -13.02 -1.33 -9.87
C GLU A 143 -12.54 -1.63 -8.46
N THR A 144 -11.80 -0.70 -7.88
CA THR A 144 -11.27 -0.83 -6.51
C THR A 144 -11.88 0.25 -5.61
N PHE A 145 -12.42 -0.17 -4.47
CA PHE A 145 -13.09 0.71 -3.51
C PHE A 145 -12.42 0.61 -2.14
N HIS A 146 -12.37 1.73 -1.42
CA HIS A 146 -11.94 1.75 -0.02
C HIS A 146 -13.04 1.21 0.90
N THR A 147 -13.26 -0.09 0.86
CA THR A 147 -14.19 -0.78 1.75
C THR A 147 -13.55 -1.03 3.13
N GLU A 148 -14.35 -1.39 4.11
CA GLU A 148 -13.82 -1.89 5.39
C GLU A 148 -12.94 -3.14 5.16
N GLY A 149 -13.35 -4.02 4.25
CA GLY A 149 -12.56 -5.18 3.84
C GLY A 149 -11.22 -4.80 3.22
N PHE A 150 -11.19 -3.76 2.37
CA PHE A 150 -9.95 -3.23 1.80
C PHE A 150 -8.97 -2.79 2.90
N TYR A 151 -9.42 -1.97 3.85
CA TYR A 151 -8.57 -1.53 4.97
C TYR A 151 -8.16 -2.70 5.88
N SER A 152 -9.01 -3.69 6.04
CA SER A 152 -8.68 -4.90 6.80
C SER A 152 -7.59 -5.71 6.10
N ARG A 153 -7.61 -5.82 4.77
CA ARG A 153 -6.53 -6.45 3.98
C ARG A 153 -5.21 -5.70 4.12
N GLU A 154 -5.23 -4.39 4.00
CA GLU A 154 -4.05 -3.54 4.23
C GLU A 154 -3.45 -3.77 5.61
N SER A 155 -4.28 -3.74 6.64
CA SER A 155 -3.86 -4.00 8.02
C SER A 155 -3.32 -5.41 8.22
N SER A 156 -3.89 -6.41 7.55
CA SER A 156 -3.41 -7.80 7.62
C SER A 156 -2.00 -7.94 7.06
N LEU A 157 -1.71 -7.30 5.94
CA LEU A 157 -0.37 -7.27 5.37
C LEU A 157 0.62 -6.57 6.32
N PHE A 158 0.26 -5.40 6.81
CA PHE A 158 1.11 -4.64 7.73
C PHE A 158 1.48 -5.44 8.99
N LYS A 159 0.50 -6.06 9.63
CA LYS A 159 0.70 -6.83 10.87
C LYS A 159 1.54 -8.09 10.67
N GLN A 160 1.48 -8.70 9.49
CA GLN A 160 2.31 -9.88 9.18
C GLN A 160 3.76 -9.50 8.88
N ILE A 161 4.01 -8.31 8.35
CA ILE A 161 5.34 -7.87 7.91
C ILE A 161 6.10 -7.17 9.03
N TYR A 162 5.42 -6.32 9.81
CA TYR A 162 6.05 -5.51 10.84
C TYR A 162 5.55 -5.90 12.23
N ILE A 163 6.47 -6.46 13.01
CA ILE A 163 6.29 -6.78 14.43
C ILE A 163 7.16 -5.80 15.21
N PRO A 164 6.57 -4.84 15.95
CA PRO A 164 7.34 -3.93 16.78
C PRO A 164 8.20 -4.73 17.75
N LYS A 165 9.48 -4.35 17.90
CA LYS A 165 10.31 -4.87 19.00
C LYS A 165 9.63 -4.50 20.30
N GLU A 166 9.31 -5.48 21.14
CA GLU A 166 8.92 -5.20 22.52
C GLU A 166 10.03 -4.38 23.15
N ASN A 167 9.66 -3.24 23.74
CA ASN A 167 10.55 -2.56 24.65
C ASN A 167 10.77 -3.51 25.84
N THR A 168 11.81 -4.32 25.79
CA THR A 168 12.37 -4.91 26.98
C THR A 168 12.92 -3.74 27.79
N GLY A 169 12.06 -3.16 28.63
CA GLY A 169 12.47 -2.15 29.58
C GLY A 169 13.43 -2.83 30.58
N ASP A 170 14.67 -2.40 30.55
CA ASP A 170 15.58 -2.52 31.69
C ASP A 170 15.31 -1.35 32.65
#